data_bd4075fad55442f67ac13107afd02f93
#
_entry.id   bd4075fad55442f67ac13107afd02f93
#
_cell.length_a   1.000
_cell.length_b   1.000
_cell.length_c   1.000
_cell.angle_alpha   90.00
_cell.angle_beta   90.00
_cell.angle_gamma   90.00
#
_symmetry.space_group_name_H-M   'P 1'
#
loop_
_entity.id
_entity.type
_entity.pdbx_description
1 polymer ?
#
loop_
_entity_poly.entity_id
_entity_poly.type
_entity_poly.pdbx_seq_one_letter_code
_entity_poly.pdbx_strand_id
1 'polypeptide(L)'
;MRQNLNRALAFAGLAIEASGQLVSASAVQTLSEASKRARELREDLASRGVHPDVLSFCREELLADNYFHAVLEAVKSVAEKIRTRTGLTDDGGVLVDRAFGGDRPMLAINALSTESEKSEQKGFCNLLKGTFGMFRNTTAHAPRIYWKMSKKDAEDLLSMVSLMHRRIDAATTPSRL
;
A
#
# COMPACT_ATOMS: atom_id res chain seq x y z
N MET A 1 15.98 31.76 -10.05
CA MET A 1 15.13 32.66 -10.86
C MET A 1 13.64 32.30 -10.71
N ARG A 2 13.17 31.08 -11.00
CA ARG A 2 11.75 30.65 -10.91
C ARG A 2 11.14 30.87 -9.53
N GLN A 3 11.84 30.56 -8.41
CA GLN A 3 11.32 30.77 -7.06
C GLN A 3 11.00 32.23 -6.72
N ASN A 4 11.84 33.16 -7.21
CA ASN A 4 11.59 34.58 -6.98
C ASN A 4 10.41 35.09 -7.80
N LEU A 5 10.25 34.56 -9.02
CA LEU A 5 9.12 34.90 -9.89
C LEU A 5 7.80 34.37 -9.31
N ASN A 6 7.79 33.13 -8.79
CA ASN A 6 6.62 32.55 -8.15
C ASN A 6 6.20 33.28 -6.86
N ARG A 7 7.14 33.88 -6.11
CA ARG A 7 6.79 34.75 -4.99
C ARG A 7 5.99 35.97 -5.43
N ALA A 8 6.37 36.61 -6.53
CA ALA A 8 5.64 37.75 -7.09
C ALA A 8 4.27 37.33 -7.65
N LEU A 9 4.22 36.23 -8.39
CA LEU A 9 3.01 35.70 -9.00
C LEU A 9 2.01 35.15 -7.99
N ALA A 10 2.46 34.71 -6.82
CA ALA A 10 1.59 34.21 -5.74
C ALA A 10 0.55 35.26 -5.27
N PHE A 11 0.91 36.56 -5.31
CA PHE A 11 -0.04 37.64 -5.01
C PHE A 11 -1.19 37.74 -6.05
N ALA A 12 -0.95 37.25 -7.28
CA ALA A 12 -1.98 37.16 -8.33
C ALA A 12 -2.66 35.77 -8.37
N GLY A 13 -2.37 34.87 -7.40
CA GLY A 13 -2.88 33.52 -7.41
C GLY A 13 -2.29 32.64 -8.51
N LEU A 14 -1.10 32.99 -9.03
CA LEU A 14 -0.44 32.31 -10.14
C LEU A 14 0.95 31.78 -9.75
N ALA A 15 1.42 30.76 -10.46
CA ALA A 15 2.77 30.25 -10.35
C ALA A 15 3.26 29.64 -11.69
N ILE A 16 4.58 29.55 -11.86
CA ILE A 16 5.21 28.90 -13.02
C ILE A 16 5.74 27.53 -12.58
N GLU A 17 5.31 26.49 -13.28
CA GLU A 17 5.80 25.11 -13.10
C GLU A 17 7.22 24.92 -13.64
N ALA A 18 7.73 23.68 -13.46
CA ALA A 18 9.02 23.27 -14.02
C ALA A 18 9.04 23.27 -15.56
N SER A 19 7.89 23.01 -16.17
CA SER A 19 7.63 23.08 -17.61
C SER A 19 7.69 24.48 -18.20
N GLY A 20 7.64 25.54 -17.36
CA GLY A 20 7.49 26.93 -17.75
C GLY A 20 6.04 27.39 -17.91
N GLN A 21 5.05 26.53 -17.71
CA GLN A 21 3.64 26.87 -17.81
C GLN A 21 3.17 27.68 -16.60
N LEU A 22 2.28 28.64 -16.86
CA LEU A 22 1.60 29.43 -15.84
C LEU A 22 0.37 28.65 -15.36
N VAL A 23 0.32 28.38 -14.06
CA VAL A 23 -0.77 27.64 -13.40
C VAL A 23 -1.24 28.37 -12.15
N SER A 24 -2.34 27.97 -11.56
CA SER A 24 -2.81 28.53 -10.29
C SER A 24 -1.82 28.22 -9.18
N ALA A 25 -1.55 29.18 -8.30
CA ALA A 25 -0.61 29.02 -7.17
C ALA A 25 -1.02 27.89 -6.23
N SER A 26 -2.32 27.66 -6.04
CA SER A 26 -2.85 26.54 -5.25
C SER A 26 -2.49 25.17 -5.84
N ALA A 27 -2.53 25.01 -7.17
CA ALA A 27 -2.16 23.78 -7.84
C ALA A 27 -0.66 23.47 -7.66
N VAL A 28 0.22 24.47 -7.81
CA VAL A 28 1.67 24.28 -7.59
C VAL A 28 1.98 23.93 -6.14
N GLN A 29 1.30 24.54 -5.18
CA GLN A 29 1.49 24.24 -3.77
C GLN A 29 1.07 22.80 -3.46
N THR A 30 -0.08 22.35 -3.95
CA THR A 30 -0.57 20.97 -3.77
C THR A 30 0.38 19.94 -4.35
N LEU A 31 0.91 20.16 -5.56
CA LEU A 31 1.90 19.27 -6.18
C LEU A 31 3.21 19.23 -5.38
N SER A 32 3.71 20.39 -4.93
CA SER A 32 4.92 20.47 -4.10
C SER A 32 4.76 19.72 -2.76
N GLU A 33 3.60 19.82 -2.13
CA GLU A 33 3.28 19.11 -0.90
C GLU A 33 3.14 17.59 -1.12
N ALA A 34 2.55 17.17 -2.24
CA ALA A 34 2.46 15.77 -2.61
C ALA A 34 3.85 15.15 -2.86
N SER A 35 4.71 15.85 -3.61
CA SER A 35 6.10 15.45 -3.83
C SER A 35 6.88 15.34 -2.53
N LYS A 36 6.72 16.29 -1.63
CA LYS A 36 7.36 16.26 -0.31
C LYS A 36 6.90 15.05 0.49
N ARG A 37 5.58 14.82 0.57
CA ARG A 37 5.01 13.65 1.28
C ARG A 37 5.52 12.32 0.70
N ALA A 38 5.60 12.20 -0.63
CA ALA A 38 6.08 11.00 -1.30
C ALA A 38 7.54 10.70 -0.98
N ARG A 39 8.39 11.73 -1.04
CA ARG A 39 9.81 11.60 -0.73
C ARG A 39 10.03 11.21 0.74
N GLU A 40 9.44 11.95 1.68
CA GLU A 40 9.61 11.69 3.11
C GLU A 40 9.10 10.31 3.50
N LEU A 41 7.93 9.90 3.00
CA LEU A 41 7.40 8.56 3.27
C LEU A 41 8.31 7.48 2.70
N ARG A 42 8.82 7.66 1.48
CA ARG A 42 9.72 6.70 0.82
C ARG A 42 11.05 6.57 1.56
N GLU A 43 11.63 7.68 2.00
CA GLU A 43 12.89 7.69 2.76
C GLU A 43 12.74 6.97 4.12
N ASP A 44 11.67 7.27 4.86
CA ASP A 44 11.39 6.64 6.15
C ASP A 44 11.15 5.12 6.00
N LEU A 45 10.35 4.70 5.03
CA LEU A 45 10.08 3.29 4.78
C LEU A 45 11.33 2.54 4.25
N ALA A 46 12.12 3.17 3.40
CA ALA A 46 13.36 2.58 2.90
C ALA A 46 14.37 2.37 4.02
N SER A 47 14.49 3.31 4.96
CA SER A 47 15.36 3.18 6.13
C SER A 47 14.98 2.01 7.05
N ARG A 48 13.69 1.61 7.04
CA ARG A 48 13.16 0.44 7.77
C ARG A 48 13.32 -0.89 7.00
N GLY A 49 13.87 -0.88 5.80
CA GLY A 49 13.99 -2.08 4.95
C GLY A 49 12.63 -2.61 4.47
N VAL A 50 11.68 -1.72 4.20
CA VAL A 50 10.36 -2.09 3.68
C VAL A 50 10.48 -2.69 2.28
N HIS A 51 9.63 -3.67 1.99
CA HIS A 51 9.64 -4.42 0.74
C HIS A 51 9.55 -3.50 -0.50
N PRO A 52 10.33 -3.75 -1.57
CA PRO A 52 10.36 -2.89 -2.77
C PRO A 52 8.99 -2.65 -3.41
N ASP A 53 8.13 -3.68 -3.44
CA ASP A 53 6.77 -3.56 -3.98
C ASP A 53 5.96 -2.50 -3.24
N VAL A 54 6.14 -2.38 -1.91
CA VAL A 54 5.46 -1.37 -1.09
C VAL A 54 5.98 0.03 -1.39
N LEU A 55 7.31 0.18 -1.56
CA LEU A 55 7.92 1.46 -1.90
C LEU A 55 7.44 2.03 -3.25
N SER A 56 6.94 1.17 -4.14
CA SER A 56 6.39 1.59 -5.43
C SER A 56 5.12 2.44 -5.29
N PHE A 57 4.43 2.41 -4.12
CA PHE A 57 3.24 3.19 -3.83
C PHE A 57 3.51 4.54 -3.15
N CYS A 58 4.77 4.85 -2.84
CA CYS A 58 5.18 6.19 -2.39
C CYS A 58 5.28 7.14 -3.59
N ARG A 59 4.14 7.46 -4.20
CA ARG A 59 4.01 8.30 -5.41
C ARG A 59 3.17 9.54 -5.12
N GLU A 60 3.48 10.62 -5.82
CA GLU A 60 2.80 11.91 -5.66
C GLU A 60 1.30 11.81 -5.89
N GLU A 61 0.88 11.05 -6.91
CA GLU A 61 -0.54 10.88 -7.27
C GLU A 61 -1.35 10.23 -6.15
N LEU A 62 -0.73 9.32 -5.38
CA LEU A 62 -1.37 8.62 -4.27
C LEU A 62 -1.33 9.39 -2.96
N LEU A 63 -0.53 10.46 -2.90
CA LEU A 63 -0.26 11.26 -1.71
C LEU A 63 -0.69 12.73 -1.85
N ALA A 64 -1.49 13.04 -2.88
CA ALA A 64 -1.96 14.39 -3.15
C ALA A 64 -2.78 14.96 -1.98
N ASP A 65 -3.76 14.21 -1.48
CA ASP A 65 -4.64 14.64 -0.39
C ASP A 65 -4.13 14.20 0.99
N ASN A 66 -3.81 12.90 1.12
CA ASN A 66 -3.32 12.26 2.35
C ASN A 66 -2.67 10.90 2.01
N TYR A 67 -2.37 10.09 3.04
CA TYR A 67 -1.65 8.82 2.88
C TYR A 67 -2.54 7.61 2.55
N PHE A 68 -3.86 7.75 2.60
CA PHE A 68 -4.81 6.63 2.49
C PHE A 68 -4.69 5.87 1.17
N HIS A 69 -4.56 6.58 0.04
CA HIS A 69 -4.50 5.93 -1.27
C HIS A 69 -3.24 5.10 -1.46
N ALA A 70 -2.10 5.55 -0.95
CA ALA A 70 -0.86 4.77 -0.98
C ALA A 70 -1.02 3.44 -0.22
N VAL A 71 -1.64 3.46 0.95
CA VAL A 71 -1.93 2.25 1.74
C VAL A 71 -2.93 1.35 1.02
N LEU A 72 -4.02 1.90 0.50
CA LEU A 72 -5.02 1.14 -0.24
C LEU A 72 -4.42 0.39 -1.44
N GLU A 73 -3.62 1.06 -2.26
CA GLU A 73 -2.98 0.44 -3.42
C GLU A 73 -1.93 -0.60 -3.00
N ALA A 74 -1.18 -0.35 -1.93
CA ALA A 74 -0.26 -1.33 -1.37
C ALA A 74 -1.00 -2.59 -0.85
N VAL A 75 -2.16 -2.45 -0.22
CA VAL A 75 -2.99 -3.59 0.19
C VAL A 75 -3.54 -4.35 -1.03
N LYS A 76 -3.96 -3.65 -2.08
CA LYS A 76 -4.40 -4.29 -3.33
C LYS A 76 -3.28 -5.11 -3.99
N SER A 77 -2.03 -4.65 -3.91
CA SER A 77 -0.89 -5.38 -4.48
C SER A 77 -0.63 -6.72 -3.79
N VAL A 78 -0.98 -6.86 -2.51
CA VAL A 78 -0.95 -8.15 -1.80
C VAL A 78 -1.91 -9.15 -2.46
N ALA A 79 -3.14 -8.74 -2.76
CA ALA A 79 -4.11 -9.60 -3.44
C ALA A 79 -3.62 -9.98 -4.85
N GLU A 80 -3.01 -9.05 -5.58
CA GLU A 80 -2.45 -9.31 -6.90
C GLU A 80 -1.29 -10.32 -6.84
N LYS A 81 -0.40 -10.18 -5.85
CA LYS A 81 0.68 -11.15 -5.62
C LYS A 81 0.14 -12.55 -5.32
N ILE A 82 -0.90 -12.66 -4.50
CA ILE A 82 -1.57 -13.95 -4.23
C ILE A 82 -2.12 -14.55 -5.52
N ARG A 83 -2.85 -13.77 -6.33
CA ARG A 83 -3.39 -14.22 -7.63
C ARG A 83 -2.28 -14.70 -8.57
N THR A 84 -1.22 -13.94 -8.70
CA THR A 84 -0.05 -14.29 -9.53
C THR A 84 0.59 -15.60 -9.08
N ARG A 85 0.69 -15.84 -7.76
CA ARG A 85 1.28 -17.05 -7.19
C ARG A 85 0.39 -18.29 -7.28
N THR A 86 -0.94 -18.13 -7.29
CA THR A 86 -1.89 -19.23 -7.19
C THR A 86 -2.68 -19.48 -8.47
N GLY A 87 -2.76 -18.52 -9.37
CA GLY A 87 -3.65 -18.57 -10.55
C GLY A 87 -5.14 -18.37 -10.20
N LEU A 88 -5.47 -18.05 -8.94
CA LEU A 88 -6.85 -17.75 -8.53
C LEU A 88 -7.32 -16.41 -9.11
N THR A 89 -8.62 -16.32 -9.36
CA THR A 89 -9.29 -15.09 -9.83
C THR A 89 -10.19 -14.47 -8.76
N ASP A 90 -10.31 -15.13 -7.63
CA ASP A 90 -11.09 -14.65 -6.49
C ASP A 90 -10.55 -13.36 -5.90
N ASP A 91 -11.26 -12.83 -4.91
CA ASP A 91 -10.92 -11.58 -4.29
C ASP A 91 -11.26 -11.55 -2.78
N GLY A 92 -10.66 -10.59 -2.04
CA GLY A 92 -10.92 -10.40 -0.61
C GLY A 92 -10.66 -11.63 0.23
N GLY A 93 -11.56 -11.91 1.20
CA GLY A 93 -11.43 -13.04 2.12
C GLY A 93 -11.48 -14.40 1.42
N VAL A 94 -12.25 -14.53 0.33
CA VAL A 94 -12.36 -15.78 -0.44
C VAL A 94 -11.03 -16.14 -1.09
N LEU A 95 -10.34 -15.16 -1.70
CA LEU A 95 -8.99 -15.36 -2.25
C LEU A 95 -8.03 -15.87 -1.18
N VAL A 96 -8.06 -15.24 -0.01
CA VAL A 96 -7.16 -15.61 1.11
C VAL A 96 -7.45 -16.99 1.64
N ASP A 97 -8.74 -17.32 1.85
CA ASP A 97 -9.14 -18.65 2.35
C ASP A 97 -8.75 -19.77 1.37
N ARG A 98 -8.89 -19.54 0.07
CA ARG A 98 -8.46 -20.52 -0.94
C ARG A 98 -6.95 -20.65 -1.06
N ALA A 99 -6.22 -19.55 -0.90
CA ALA A 99 -4.76 -19.54 -1.04
C ALA A 99 -4.05 -20.11 0.22
N PHE A 100 -4.47 -19.70 1.42
CA PHE A 100 -3.75 -19.95 2.67
C PHE A 100 -4.56 -20.76 3.70
N GLY A 101 -5.87 -20.98 3.47
CA GLY A 101 -6.75 -21.65 4.43
C GLY A 101 -6.79 -23.16 4.26
N GLY A 102 -7.49 -23.82 5.23
CA GLY A 102 -7.67 -25.27 5.28
C GLY A 102 -6.41 -26.05 5.69
N ASP A 103 -6.55 -27.37 5.70
CA ASP A 103 -5.47 -28.28 6.10
C ASP A 103 -4.42 -28.47 4.98
N ARG A 104 -4.78 -28.14 3.74
CA ARG A 104 -3.91 -28.21 2.56
C ARG A 104 -3.97 -26.92 1.77
N PRO A 105 -3.32 -25.86 2.25
CA PRO A 105 -3.33 -24.57 1.58
C PRO A 105 -2.55 -24.65 0.24
N MET A 106 -2.89 -23.78 -0.71
CA MET A 106 -2.12 -23.65 -1.96
C MET A 106 -0.74 -23.01 -1.70
N LEU A 107 -0.67 -22.14 -0.69
CA LEU A 107 0.56 -21.46 -0.25
C LEU A 107 0.74 -21.66 1.25
N ALA A 108 1.91 -22.17 1.65
CA ALA A 108 2.30 -22.34 3.04
C ALA A 108 3.47 -21.44 3.39
N ILE A 109 3.35 -20.68 4.50
CA ILE A 109 4.41 -19.78 4.98
C ILE A 109 5.46 -20.49 5.84
N ASN A 110 5.24 -21.77 6.12
CA ASN A 110 6.13 -22.64 6.88
C ASN A 110 5.90 -24.11 6.47
N ALA A 111 6.52 -25.06 7.15
CA ALA A 111 6.46 -26.49 6.80
C ALA A 111 5.14 -27.20 7.18
N LEU A 112 4.26 -26.55 7.97
CA LEU A 112 3.00 -27.11 8.52
C LEU A 112 3.19 -28.43 9.32
N SER A 113 4.38 -28.65 9.82
CA SER A 113 4.77 -29.91 10.47
C SER A 113 4.37 -29.98 11.95
N THR A 114 4.22 -28.84 12.60
CA THR A 114 3.86 -28.72 14.01
C THR A 114 2.53 -27.95 14.20
N GLU A 115 1.89 -28.13 15.33
CA GLU A 115 0.69 -27.37 15.68
C GLU A 115 0.95 -25.86 15.79
N SER A 116 2.17 -25.47 16.19
CA SER A 116 2.59 -24.06 16.21
C SER A 116 2.66 -23.49 14.79
N GLU A 117 3.24 -24.19 13.85
CA GLU A 117 3.33 -23.77 12.45
C GLU A 117 1.95 -23.69 11.78
N LYS A 118 1.06 -24.66 12.05
CA LYS A 118 -0.34 -24.61 11.59
C LYS A 118 -1.09 -23.43 12.18
N SER A 119 -0.86 -23.12 13.45
CA SER A 119 -1.44 -21.93 14.11
C SER A 119 -0.89 -20.63 13.51
N GLU A 120 0.42 -20.56 13.19
CA GLU A 120 1.02 -19.41 12.50
C GLU A 120 0.40 -19.21 11.09
N GLN A 121 0.26 -20.28 10.32
CA GLN A 121 -0.41 -20.25 9.01
C GLN A 121 -1.84 -19.70 9.11
N LYS A 122 -2.62 -20.21 10.06
CA LYS A 122 -3.98 -19.74 10.31
C LYS A 122 -4.01 -18.27 10.76
N GLY A 123 -3.07 -17.89 11.62
CA GLY A 123 -2.88 -16.51 12.05
C GLY A 123 -2.58 -15.57 10.89
N PHE A 124 -1.68 -15.97 9.99
CA PHE A 124 -1.35 -15.19 8.79
C PHE A 124 -2.55 -15.07 7.83
N CYS A 125 -3.29 -16.16 7.61
CA CYS A 125 -4.53 -16.12 6.85
C CYS A 125 -5.52 -15.09 7.43
N ASN A 126 -5.72 -15.09 8.75
CA ASN A 126 -6.62 -14.15 9.41
C ASN A 126 -6.10 -12.69 9.34
N LEU A 127 -4.79 -12.47 9.43
CA LEU A 127 -4.17 -11.16 9.26
C LEU A 127 -4.46 -10.59 7.87
N LEU A 128 -4.29 -11.37 6.81
CA LEU A 128 -4.62 -10.98 5.44
C LEU A 128 -6.11 -10.63 5.28
N LYS A 129 -7.00 -11.49 5.81
CA LYS A 129 -8.46 -11.25 5.75
C LYS A 129 -8.86 -9.98 6.49
N GLY A 130 -8.32 -9.76 7.69
CA GLY A 130 -8.57 -8.55 8.49
C GLY A 130 -8.11 -7.30 7.76
N THR A 131 -6.92 -7.35 7.15
CA THR A 131 -6.37 -6.23 6.38
C THR A 131 -7.23 -5.92 5.15
N PHE A 132 -7.64 -6.93 4.39
CA PHE A 132 -8.53 -6.71 3.24
C PHE A 132 -9.91 -6.19 3.67
N GLY A 133 -10.46 -6.71 4.77
CA GLY A 133 -11.71 -6.23 5.34
C GLY A 133 -11.64 -4.76 5.76
N MET A 134 -10.56 -4.37 6.43
CA MET A 134 -10.37 -3.00 6.93
C MET A 134 -10.21 -1.98 5.80
N PHE A 135 -9.44 -2.29 4.76
CA PHE A 135 -9.10 -1.29 3.73
C PHE A 135 -9.98 -1.38 2.49
N ARG A 136 -10.45 -2.55 2.14
CA ARG A 136 -11.20 -2.75 0.90
C ARG A 136 -12.70 -2.59 1.07
N ASN A 137 -13.28 -3.19 2.10
CA ASN A 137 -14.74 -3.13 2.30
C ASN A 137 -15.20 -1.73 2.72
N THR A 138 -14.40 -1.02 3.52
CA THR A 138 -14.71 0.37 3.92
C THR A 138 -14.76 1.31 2.74
N THR A 139 -13.92 1.12 1.72
CA THR A 139 -13.88 1.98 0.53
C THR A 139 -15.10 1.79 -0.38
N ALA A 140 -15.78 0.65 -0.30
CA ALA A 140 -16.97 0.38 -1.08
C ALA A 140 -18.22 1.11 -0.54
N HIS A 141 -18.21 1.56 0.72
CA HIS A 141 -19.40 2.06 1.43
C HIS A 141 -19.28 3.50 1.93
N ALA A 142 -18.10 4.10 1.96
CA ALA A 142 -17.89 5.46 2.45
C ALA A 142 -17.35 6.39 1.36
N PRO A 143 -17.88 7.63 1.24
CA PRO A 143 -17.34 8.62 0.31
C PRO A 143 -15.86 8.93 0.59
N ARG A 144 -15.09 9.09 -0.48
CA ARG A 144 -13.64 9.34 -0.44
C ARG A 144 -13.22 10.49 0.46
N ILE A 145 -14.04 11.54 0.58
CA ILE A 145 -13.79 12.72 1.41
C ILE A 145 -13.61 12.42 2.91
N TYR A 146 -14.10 11.27 3.37
CA TYR A 146 -13.95 10.83 4.76
C TYR A 146 -12.71 9.98 5.01
N TRP A 147 -11.99 9.58 3.96
CA TRP A 147 -10.80 8.74 4.08
C TRP A 147 -9.58 9.59 4.43
N LYS A 148 -9.30 9.66 5.72
CA LYS A 148 -8.13 10.37 6.23
C LYS A 148 -7.19 9.38 6.90
N MET A 149 -5.89 9.56 6.66
CA MET A 149 -4.83 8.76 7.27
C MET A 149 -3.65 9.64 7.60
N SER A 150 -3.12 9.51 8.83
CA SER A 150 -1.90 10.18 9.23
C SER A 150 -0.66 9.53 8.59
N LYS A 151 0.47 10.26 8.53
CA LYS A 151 1.75 9.71 8.09
C LYS A 151 2.16 8.51 8.94
N LYS A 152 2.04 8.63 10.27
CA LYS A 152 2.40 7.59 11.22
C LYS A 152 1.60 6.29 11.00
N ASP A 153 0.27 6.40 10.87
CA ASP A 153 -0.57 5.23 10.60
C ASP A 153 -0.21 4.58 9.26
N ALA A 154 0.08 5.40 8.23
CA ALA A 154 0.50 4.89 6.94
C ALA A 154 1.84 4.14 7.00
N GLU A 155 2.82 4.66 7.74
CA GLU A 155 4.11 3.99 7.93
C GLU A 155 3.96 2.64 8.65
N ASP A 156 3.13 2.56 9.68
CA ASP A 156 2.87 1.31 10.41
C ASP A 156 2.16 0.29 9.50
N LEU A 157 1.14 0.73 8.77
CA LEU A 157 0.38 -0.13 7.86
C LEU A 157 1.23 -0.60 6.66
N LEU A 158 2.01 0.27 6.05
CA LEU A 158 2.90 -0.09 4.95
C LEU A 158 4.03 -1.03 5.41
N SER A 159 4.50 -0.91 6.66
CA SER A 159 5.42 -1.86 7.26
C SER A 159 4.76 -3.24 7.46
N MET A 160 3.49 -3.29 7.87
CA MET A 160 2.71 -4.53 7.96
C MET A 160 2.48 -5.16 6.57
N VAL A 161 2.13 -4.37 5.56
CA VAL A 161 1.98 -4.82 4.17
C VAL A 161 3.32 -5.38 3.65
N SER A 162 4.43 -4.76 4.01
CA SER A 162 5.78 -5.27 3.70
C SER A 162 6.04 -6.66 4.29
N LEU A 163 5.63 -6.89 5.55
CA LEU A 163 5.70 -8.22 6.16
C LEU A 163 4.88 -9.24 5.35
N MET A 164 3.67 -8.87 4.93
CA MET A 164 2.82 -9.74 4.10
C MET A 164 3.51 -10.11 2.78
N HIS A 165 4.08 -9.13 2.07
CA HIS A 165 4.83 -9.40 0.84
C HIS A 165 5.98 -10.37 1.07
N ARG A 166 6.81 -10.16 2.09
CA ARG A 166 7.92 -11.06 2.41
C ARG A 166 7.45 -12.48 2.73
N ARG A 167 6.37 -12.62 3.51
CA ARG A 167 5.81 -13.94 3.84
C ARG A 167 5.23 -14.64 2.62
N ILE A 168 4.58 -13.90 1.72
CA ILE A 168 4.07 -14.45 0.46
C ILE A 168 5.21 -14.85 -0.47
N ASP A 169 6.27 -14.04 -0.59
CA ASP A 169 7.44 -14.37 -1.43
C ASP A 169 8.16 -15.64 -0.97
N ALA A 170 8.28 -15.80 0.35
CA ALA A 170 8.89 -16.99 0.96
C ALA A 170 7.95 -18.22 1.00
N ALA A 171 6.64 -18.04 0.76
CA ALA A 171 5.69 -19.14 0.81
C ALA A 171 5.99 -20.21 -0.23
N THR A 172 5.77 -21.46 0.12
CA THR A 172 5.95 -22.63 -0.75
C THR A 172 4.60 -23.21 -1.14
N THR A 173 4.56 -23.92 -2.26
CA THR A 173 3.41 -24.75 -2.63
C THR A 173 3.63 -26.15 -2.02
N PRO A 174 2.81 -26.58 -1.03
CA PRO A 174 2.95 -27.90 -0.46
C PRO A 174 2.82 -29.00 -1.53
N SER A 175 3.68 -30.02 -1.47
CA SER A 175 3.59 -31.16 -2.38
C SER A 175 2.22 -31.81 -2.27
N ARG A 176 1.55 -32.00 -3.39
CA ARG A 176 0.35 -32.84 -3.46
C ARG A 176 0.80 -34.29 -3.41
N LEU A 177 0.85 -34.86 -2.19
CA LEU A 177 0.95 -36.35 -2.03
C LEU A 177 -0.42 -36.96 -2.26
#